data_c97290dc59c13563466048bdd834102a
#
_entry.id   c97290dc59c13563466048bdd834102a
#
_cell.length_a   1.000
_cell.length_b   1.000
_cell.length_c   1.000
_cell.angle_alpha   90.00
_cell.angle_beta   90.00
_cell.angle_gamma   90.00
#
_symmetry.space_group_name_H-M   'P 1'
#
loop_
_entity.id
_entity.type
_entity.pdbx_description
1 polymer ?
#
loop_
_entity_poly.entity_id
_entity_poly.type
_entity_poly.pdbx_seq_one_letter_code
_entity_poly.pdbx_strand_id
1 'polypeptide(L)'
;DSAHIQEQEAEWKNRKAMRSGAEMIEPDYTVEDAQNVMKQFVPCPYETWQTLFDGPTGKIEMRFTDVGHLLGSASVSLRIAEPGRTPEIIVFSGDIGNTHQPLIKDPSNPGHADYLVMESTYGDRSHGPKPDYIGDLSAVLQSTFDKGGNVVIPSFAVGRTQELLYFIRQIKAEGRIKGHENFPVFVDSPLASKSTTIFRENFAECYDDEALALVQSGRNPLQFPGLHVSETKEESMAINGDPTPKVIISAAGMCDAGRIRHHLKYNLWRPECTVLFVGEPVQVKARIAQLGGLSGHADKDGLEAWLRAFDEKPKFVFVNHGEDAVAEHWANHLKEEGYEADAPYNGSIWIAAEGRVACAEVGNTRKIIKTKSAETVRTSAAYDRLANMGQRLLEVIRHNQGGANKDLAKFASQIAALCDKWDR
;
A
#
# COMPACT_ATOMS: atom_id res chain seq x y z
N ASP A 1 4.05 -12.76 0.94
CA ASP A 1 2.64 -12.80 0.53
C ASP A 1 2.44 -12.28 -0.89
N SER A 2 3.01 -11.12 -1.27
CA SER A 2 2.87 -10.57 -2.63
C SER A 2 3.31 -11.55 -3.71
N ALA A 3 4.49 -12.17 -3.56
CA ALA A 3 4.98 -13.20 -4.48
C ALA A 3 3.98 -14.36 -4.63
N HIS A 4 3.43 -14.84 -3.52
CA HIS A 4 2.45 -15.92 -3.54
C HIS A 4 1.15 -15.54 -4.25
N ILE A 5 0.69 -14.29 -4.07
CA ILE A 5 -0.48 -13.76 -4.79
C ILE A 5 -0.19 -13.69 -6.28
N GLN A 6 0.99 -13.18 -6.68
CA GLN A 6 1.38 -13.08 -8.09
C GLN A 6 1.50 -14.45 -8.77
N GLU A 7 2.10 -15.44 -8.10
CA GLU A 7 2.16 -16.81 -8.61
C GLU A 7 0.75 -17.40 -8.81
N GLN A 8 -0.14 -17.25 -7.83
CA GLN A 8 -1.53 -17.73 -7.94
C GLN A 8 -2.31 -17.03 -9.06
N GLU A 9 -2.12 -15.72 -9.22
CA GLU A 9 -2.74 -14.98 -10.32
C GLU A 9 -2.20 -15.41 -11.68
N ALA A 10 -0.88 -15.59 -11.79
CA ALA A 10 -0.25 -16.08 -13.01
C ALA A 10 -0.75 -17.49 -13.35
N GLU A 11 -0.80 -18.41 -12.40
CA GLU A 11 -1.37 -19.74 -12.60
C GLU A 11 -2.83 -19.70 -13.05
N TRP A 12 -3.65 -18.84 -12.43
CA TRP A 12 -5.05 -18.73 -12.79
C TRP A 12 -5.23 -18.16 -14.21
N LYS A 13 -4.46 -17.14 -14.58
CA LYS A 13 -4.45 -16.55 -15.92
C LYS A 13 -3.95 -17.57 -16.95
N ASN A 14 -2.91 -18.32 -16.61
CA ASN A 14 -2.31 -19.35 -17.48
C ASN A 14 -3.25 -20.54 -17.72
N ARG A 15 -4.02 -20.98 -16.71
CA ARG A 15 -5.09 -21.98 -16.93
C ARG A 15 -6.15 -21.53 -17.94
N LYS A 16 -6.44 -20.21 -17.99
CA LYS A 16 -7.33 -19.65 -19.03
C LYS A 16 -6.61 -19.52 -20.37
N ALA A 17 -5.35 -19.09 -20.39
CA ALA A 17 -4.53 -18.95 -21.58
C ALA A 17 -4.36 -20.28 -22.29
N MET A 18 -4.08 -21.39 -21.57
CA MET A 18 -4.01 -22.75 -22.14
C MET A 18 -5.28 -23.17 -22.89
N ARG A 19 -6.46 -22.72 -22.45
CA ARG A 19 -7.74 -23.02 -23.11
C ARG A 19 -8.02 -22.14 -24.33
N SER A 20 -7.43 -20.95 -24.40
CA SER A 20 -7.65 -19.97 -25.46
C SER A 20 -6.49 -19.85 -26.45
N GLY A 21 -5.35 -20.51 -26.20
CA GLY A 21 -4.13 -20.37 -26.98
C GLY A 21 -3.44 -18.99 -26.83
N ALA A 22 -3.71 -18.27 -25.74
CA ALA A 22 -3.03 -17.00 -25.43
C ALA A 22 -1.65 -17.26 -24.80
N GLU A 23 -0.79 -16.25 -24.83
CA GLU A 23 0.53 -16.30 -24.16
C GLU A 23 0.40 -16.53 -22.67
N MET A 24 1.33 -17.30 -22.13
CA MET A 24 1.45 -17.51 -20.68
C MET A 24 2.11 -16.29 -20.05
N ILE A 25 1.71 -15.96 -18.83
CA ILE A 25 2.22 -14.84 -18.05
C ILE A 25 3.11 -15.42 -16.96
N GLU A 26 4.29 -14.86 -16.78
CA GLU A 26 5.17 -15.14 -15.64
C GLU A 26 4.90 -14.11 -14.52
N PRO A 27 5.02 -14.48 -13.24
CA PRO A 27 4.99 -13.51 -12.15
C PRO A 27 6.23 -12.62 -12.23
N ASP A 28 6.13 -11.36 -11.77
CA ASP A 28 7.27 -10.44 -11.75
C ASP A 28 8.42 -10.98 -10.87
N TYR A 29 8.07 -11.71 -9.81
CA TYR A 29 8.99 -12.47 -8.95
C TYR A 29 8.25 -13.62 -8.26
N THR A 30 8.99 -14.66 -7.91
CA THR A 30 8.48 -15.88 -7.29
C THR A 30 8.60 -15.85 -5.77
N VAL A 31 7.95 -16.80 -5.10
CA VAL A 31 8.16 -17.04 -3.64
C VAL A 31 9.60 -17.39 -3.34
N GLU A 32 10.26 -18.14 -4.24
CA GLU A 32 11.69 -18.50 -4.10
C GLU A 32 12.58 -17.26 -4.18
N ASP A 33 12.32 -16.32 -5.10
CA ASP A 33 13.05 -15.06 -5.19
C ASP A 33 12.89 -14.25 -3.91
N ALA A 34 11.68 -14.14 -3.39
CA ALA A 34 11.41 -13.44 -2.14
C ALA A 34 12.13 -14.07 -0.93
N GLN A 35 12.19 -15.41 -0.86
CA GLN A 35 12.95 -16.14 0.17
C GLN A 35 14.46 -15.94 0.04
N ASN A 36 14.97 -15.87 -1.18
CA ASN A 36 16.40 -15.67 -1.43
C ASN A 36 16.84 -14.25 -1.06
N VAL A 37 16.01 -13.24 -1.34
CA VAL A 37 16.26 -11.86 -0.91
C VAL A 37 16.38 -11.75 0.62
N MET A 38 15.58 -12.50 1.39
CA MET A 38 15.65 -12.48 2.85
C MET A 38 17.04 -12.87 3.40
N LYS A 39 17.82 -13.65 2.69
CA LYS A 39 19.19 -14.01 3.08
C LYS A 39 20.20 -12.86 2.96
N GLN A 40 19.81 -11.78 2.27
CA GLN A 40 20.66 -10.60 2.03
C GLN A 40 20.34 -9.46 3.02
N PHE A 41 19.32 -9.61 3.88
CA PHE A 41 18.98 -8.59 4.84
C PHE A 41 20.06 -8.49 5.94
N VAL A 42 20.49 -7.25 6.18
CA VAL A 42 21.38 -6.91 7.27
C VAL A 42 20.62 -5.98 8.22
N PRO A 43 20.43 -6.37 9.49
CA PRO A 43 19.76 -5.51 10.46
C PRO A 43 20.63 -4.28 10.77
N CYS A 44 20.01 -3.10 10.74
CA CYS A 44 20.65 -1.84 11.07
C CYS A 44 19.82 -1.16 12.18
N PRO A 45 20.38 -0.91 13.37
CA PRO A 45 19.68 -0.22 14.44
C PRO A 45 19.47 1.26 14.09
N TYR A 46 18.42 1.84 14.65
CA TYR A 46 18.19 3.28 14.56
C TYR A 46 19.35 4.09 15.18
N GLU A 47 19.50 5.32 14.75
CA GLU A 47 20.46 6.33 15.24
C GLU A 47 21.94 5.89 15.22
N THR A 48 22.26 4.89 14.39
CA THR A 48 23.62 4.36 14.28
C THR A 48 24.13 4.50 12.85
N TRP A 49 25.27 5.20 12.69
CA TRP A 49 25.93 5.33 11.40
C TRP A 49 26.57 4.00 10.96
N GLN A 50 26.16 3.52 9.79
CA GLN A 50 26.70 2.31 9.16
C GLN A 50 27.51 2.73 7.92
N THR A 51 28.75 2.24 7.82
CA THR A 51 29.58 2.49 6.63
C THR A 51 29.11 1.59 5.48
N LEU A 52 28.68 2.19 4.39
CA LEU A 52 28.28 1.50 3.16
C LEU A 52 29.46 1.37 2.20
N PHE A 53 30.29 2.38 2.13
CA PHE A 53 31.47 2.43 1.28
C PHE A 53 32.58 3.20 1.99
N ASP A 54 33.81 2.71 1.89
CA ASP A 54 35.04 3.41 2.34
C ASP A 54 36.17 3.06 1.38
N GLY A 55 36.65 4.06 0.65
CA GLY A 55 37.63 3.84 -0.42
C GLY A 55 38.35 5.11 -0.85
N PRO A 56 39.23 5.01 -1.87
CA PRO A 56 40.09 6.15 -2.31
C PRO A 56 39.29 7.35 -2.84
N THR A 57 38.04 7.14 -3.30
CA THR A 57 37.17 8.17 -3.85
C THR A 57 36.32 8.85 -2.81
N GLY A 58 36.26 8.33 -1.58
CA GLY A 58 35.47 8.91 -0.49
C GLY A 58 34.86 7.86 0.43
N LYS A 59 33.96 8.33 1.28
CA LYS A 59 33.23 7.50 2.24
C LYS A 59 31.74 7.79 2.18
N ILE A 60 30.90 6.74 2.25
CA ILE A 60 29.44 6.84 2.33
C ILE A 60 28.99 6.10 3.59
N GLU A 61 28.27 6.81 4.44
CA GLU A 61 27.68 6.25 5.65
C GLU A 61 26.15 6.48 5.63
N MET A 62 25.43 5.57 6.25
CA MET A 62 23.95 5.59 6.34
C MET A 62 23.53 5.54 7.80
N ARG A 63 22.43 6.24 8.11
CA ARG A 63 21.76 6.18 9.41
C ARG A 63 20.25 6.17 9.21
N PHE A 64 19.54 5.33 9.97
CA PHE A 64 18.09 5.32 10.07
C PHE A 64 17.62 6.13 11.27
N THR A 65 16.56 6.93 11.08
CA THR A 65 15.84 7.63 12.15
C THR A 65 14.37 7.27 12.06
N ASP A 66 13.75 6.84 13.16
CA ASP A 66 12.32 6.44 13.17
C ASP A 66 11.42 7.62 12.80
N VAL A 67 10.57 7.45 11.82
CA VAL A 67 9.61 8.47 11.36
C VAL A 67 8.16 8.16 11.72
N GLY A 68 7.90 7.18 12.60
CA GLY A 68 6.61 6.96 13.25
C GLY A 68 5.44 6.64 12.31
N HIS A 69 5.70 6.22 11.08
CA HIS A 69 4.63 5.87 10.13
C HIS A 69 4.10 4.45 10.37
N LEU A 70 5.00 3.49 10.44
CA LEU A 70 4.75 2.08 10.76
C LEU A 70 5.89 1.55 11.63
N LEU A 71 5.69 0.40 12.25
CA LEU A 71 6.76 -0.29 12.95
C LEU A 71 7.92 -0.57 11.99
N GLY A 72 9.12 -0.04 12.30
CA GLY A 72 10.30 -0.18 11.48
C GLY A 72 10.44 0.84 10.34
N SER A 73 9.52 1.83 10.22
CA SER A 73 9.67 2.92 9.27
C SER A 73 10.85 3.82 9.62
N ALA A 74 11.52 4.35 8.61
CA ALA A 74 12.70 5.19 8.84
C ALA A 74 12.88 6.25 7.77
N SER A 75 13.36 7.43 8.17
CA SER A 75 14.11 8.29 7.28
C SER A 75 15.54 7.75 7.13
N VAL A 76 16.11 7.96 5.96
CA VAL A 76 17.47 7.50 5.62
C VAL A 76 18.37 8.70 5.44
N SER A 77 19.36 8.88 6.32
CA SER A 77 20.41 9.87 6.17
C SER A 77 21.63 9.23 5.52
N LEU A 78 22.11 9.80 4.38
CA LEU A 78 23.35 9.42 3.73
C LEU A 78 24.36 10.53 3.92
N ARG A 79 25.45 10.24 4.61
CA ARG A 79 26.61 11.15 4.74
C ARG A 79 27.64 10.78 3.70
N ILE A 80 27.92 11.71 2.78
CA ILE A 80 28.85 11.55 1.67
C ILE A 80 30.06 12.44 1.94
N ALA A 81 31.24 11.83 2.05
CA ALA A 81 32.51 12.50 2.28
C ALA A 81 33.45 12.25 1.09
N GLU A 82 33.75 13.27 0.32
CA GLU A 82 34.74 13.25 -0.76
C GLU A 82 36.08 13.86 -0.29
N PRO A 83 37.23 13.38 -0.79
CA PRO A 83 38.50 13.94 -0.45
C PRO A 83 38.59 15.45 -0.79
N GLY A 84 38.95 16.27 0.19
CA GLY A 84 39.11 17.72 0.01
C GLY A 84 37.81 18.52 0.01
N ARG A 85 36.66 17.89 0.29
CA ARG A 85 35.34 18.54 0.41
C ARG A 85 34.76 18.36 1.82
N THR A 86 33.93 19.30 2.23
CA THR A 86 33.10 19.14 3.43
C THR A 86 32.09 18.04 3.18
N PRO A 87 31.94 17.08 4.10
CA PRO A 87 30.90 16.07 3.99
C PRO A 87 29.51 16.69 3.89
N GLU A 88 28.67 16.14 3.04
CA GLU A 88 27.27 16.57 2.86
C GLU A 88 26.32 15.44 3.27
N ILE A 89 25.16 15.81 3.80
CA ILE A 89 24.13 14.87 4.26
C ILE A 89 22.88 15.03 3.38
N ILE A 90 22.49 13.94 2.72
CA ILE A 90 21.23 13.82 2.03
C ILE A 90 20.28 13.00 2.90
N VAL A 91 19.08 13.53 3.16
CA VAL A 91 18.03 12.82 3.90
C VAL A 91 16.89 12.45 2.95
N PHE A 92 16.48 11.20 3.00
CA PHE A 92 15.25 10.72 2.41
C PHE A 92 14.24 10.53 3.52
N SER A 93 13.13 11.24 3.51
CA SER A 93 12.16 11.22 4.60
C SER A 93 11.55 9.83 4.84
N GLY A 94 11.40 9.03 3.79
CA GLY A 94 10.43 7.94 3.79
C GLY A 94 9.01 8.52 3.97
N ASP A 95 8.07 7.66 4.33
CA ASP A 95 6.70 8.08 4.68
C ASP A 95 6.70 8.57 6.12
N ILE A 96 6.41 9.85 6.35
CA ILE A 96 6.43 10.47 7.67
C ILE A 96 5.10 10.16 8.37
N GLY A 97 5.17 9.65 9.60
CA GLY A 97 4.01 9.32 10.40
C GLY A 97 3.22 10.53 10.89
N ASN A 98 1.95 10.31 11.17
CA ASN A 98 1.13 11.30 11.86
C ASN A 98 1.49 11.34 13.35
N THR A 99 1.43 12.50 14.00
CA THR A 99 1.74 12.64 15.43
C THR A 99 0.63 12.06 16.31
N HIS A 100 1.01 11.61 17.51
CA HIS A 100 0.12 11.03 18.53
C HIS A 100 -0.76 9.89 18.00
N GLN A 101 -0.24 9.07 17.12
CA GLN A 101 -0.86 7.80 16.79
C GLN A 101 -0.74 6.86 18.01
N PRO A 102 -1.74 6.01 18.25
CA PRO A 102 -1.63 5.07 19.35
C PRO A 102 -0.57 4.01 19.03
N LEU A 103 0.08 3.51 20.06
CA LEU A 103 0.97 2.36 20.01
C LEU A 103 2.41 2.64 19.57
N ILE A 104 2.64 3.50 18.59
CA ILE A 104 3.97 3.81 18.05
C ILE A 104 4.41 5.24 18.38
N LYS A 105 5.72 5.44 18.43
CA LYS A 105 6.33 6.76 18.70
C LYS A 105 5.96 7.78 17.61
N ASP A 106 5.94 9.04 18.00
CA ASP A 106 5.83 10.15 17.07
C ASP A 106 7.07 10.23 16.15
N PRO A 107 6.94 10.81 14.95
CA PRO A 107 8.04 11.00 14.02
C PRO A 107 9.23 11.72 14.65
N SER A 108 10.41 11.13 14.57
CA SER A 108 11.68 11.79 14.93
C SER A 108 12.27 12.50 13.71
N ASN A 109 13.06 13.54 13.95
CA ASN A 109 13.79 14.25 12.91
C ASN A 109 15.28 13.88 12.99
N PRO A 110 15.98 13.67 11.84
CA PRO A 110 17.39 13.31 11.83
C PRO A 110 18.36 14.47 12.24
N GLY A 111 17.87 15.67 12.49
CA GLY A 111 18.60 16.84 12.97
C GLY A 111 19.19 17.67 11.87
N HIS A 112 20.02 17.15 10.98
CA HIS A 112 20.68 17.90 9.93
C HIS A 112 20.48 17.26 8.54
N ALA A 113 20.25 18.10 7.53
CA ALA A 113 20.27 17.75 6.12
C ALA A 113 20.79 18.91 5.28
N ASP A 114 21.76 18.65 4.41
CA ASP A 114 22.12 19.59 3.34
C ASP A 114 21.07 19.54 2.23
N TYR A 115 20.63 18.33 1.87
CA TYR A 115 19.60 18.08 0.87
C TYR A 115 18.54 17.15 1.44
N LEU A 116 17.30 17.43 1.12
CA LEU A 116 16.15 16.65 1.60
C LEU A 116 15.32 16.15 0.42
N VAL A 117 15.03 14.85 0.39
CA VAL A 117 13.99 14.25 -0.46
C VAL A 117 12.81 13.91 0.44
N MET A 118 11.70 14.63 0.27
CA MET A 118 10.57 14.62 1.18
C MET A 118 9.28 14.14 0.53
N GLU A 119 8.48 13.34 1.26
CA GLU A 119 7.13 12.98 0.85
C GLU A 119 6.18 14.18 0.77
N SER A 120 5.04 13.99 0.10
CA SER A 120 4.00 15.02 -0.03
C SER A 120 2.58 14.47 -0.06
N THR A 121 2.33 13.29 0.48
CA THR A 121 1.03 12.57 0.38
C THR A 121 -0.15 13.46 0.75
N TYR A 122 -0.04 14.25 1.79
CA TYR A 122 -1.05 15.23 2.24
C TYR A 122 -0.51 16.66 2.33
N GLY A 123 0.42 17.03 1.48
CA GLY A 123 1.01 18.37 1.44
C GLY A 123 0.04 19.49 1.06
N ASP A 124 -1.17 19.16 0.63
CA ASP A 124 -2.22 20.08 0.22
C ASP A 124 -3.31 20.31 1.29
N ARG A 125 -3.32 19.52 2.38
CA ARG A 125 -4.41 19.58 3.38
C ARG A 125 -3.98 19.16 4.77
N SER A 126 -4.70 19.71 5.77
CA SER A 126 -4.64 19.27 7.16
C SER A 126 -5.80 18.32 7.49
N HIS A 127 -5.57 17.34 8.35
CA HIS A 127 -6.60 16.38 8.76
C HIS A 127 -7.64 16.96 9.73
N GLY A 128 -7.41 18.16 10.25
CA GLY A 128 -8.26 18.78 11.26
C GLY A 128 -8.10 18.16 12.66
N PRO A 129 -9.00 18.48 13.60
CA PRO A 129 -8.94 17.94 14.95
C PRO A 129 -9.14 16.42 14.93
N LYS A 130 -8.39 15.72 15.79
CA LYS A 130 -8.50 14.25 15.90
C LYS A 130 -9.91 13.84 16.31
N PRO A 131 -10.52 12.87 15.60
CA PRO A 131 -11.79 12.29 16.00
C PRO A 131 -11.67 11.52 17.33
N ASP A 132 -12.78 11.36 18.04
CA ASP A 132 -12.86 10.42 19.17
C ASP A 132 -13.00 8.98 18.64
N TYR A 133 -11.88 8.40 18.20
CA TYR A 133 -11.86 7.03 17.62
C TYR A 133 -12.49 5.99 18.54
N ILE A 134 -12.28 6.12 19.85
CA ILE A 134 -12.83 5.20 20.85
C ILE A 134 -14.33 5.36 20.96
N GLY A 135 -14.82 6.60 21.03
CA GLY A 135 -16.26 6.91 21.07
C GLY A 135 -16.97 6.49 19.79
N ASP A 136 -16.41 6.85 18.63
CA ASP A 136 -17.01 6.53 17.33
C ASP A 136 -17.04 5.01 17.07
N LEU A 137 -15.94 4.31 17.34
CA LEU A 137 -15.90 2.85 17.23
C LEU A 137 -16.88 2.19 18.21
N SER A 138 -16.96 2.67 19.45
CA SER A 138 -17.92 2.17 20.45
C SER A 138 -19.36 2.33 19.96
N ALA A 139 -19.72 3.47 19.39
CA ALA A 139 -21.06 3.72 18.87
C ALA A 139 -21.43 2.78 17.71
N VAL A 140 -20.48 2.52 16.81
CA VAL A 140 -20.67 1.55 15.72
C VAL A 140 -20.84 0.13 16.26
N LEU A 141 -19.99 -0.32 17.17
CA LEU A 141 -20.08 -1.63 17.80
C LEU A 141 -21.41 -1.82 18.53
N GLN A 142 -21.78 -0.88 19.43
CA GLN A 142 -23.03 -0.93 20.19
C GLN A 142 -24.25 -1.03 19.25
N SER A 143 -24.36 -0.10 18.30
CA SER A 143 -25.53 -0.03 17.40
C SER A 143 -25.66 -1.25 16.48
N THR A 144 -24.56 -1.94 16.19
CA THR A 144 -24.55 -3.14 15.35
C THR A 144 -24.90 -4.38 16.18
N PHE A 145 -24.31 -4.51 17.37
CA PHE A 145 -24.59 -5.65 18.25
C PHE A 145 -26.03 -5.64 18.80
N ASP A 146 -26.59 -4.46 19.08
CA ASP A 146 -28.01 -4.33 19.49
C ASP A 146 -28.99 -4.83 18.43
N LYS A 147 -28.56 -4.88 17.15
CA LYS A 147 -29.32 -5.49 16.04
C LYS A 147 -29.00 -6.97 15.83
N GLY A 148 -28.08 -7.54 16.61
CA GLY A 148 -27.61 -8.92 16.43
C GLY A 148 -26.67 -9.12 15.23
N GLY A 149 -26.05 -8.05 14.71
CA GLY A 149 -25.19 -8.09 13.54
C GLY A 149 -23.69 -8.18 13.85
N ASN A 150 -22.90 -8.42 12.82
CA ASN A 150 -21.44 -8.41 12.87
C ASN A 150 -20.87 -7.06 12.41
N VAL A 151 -19.74 -6.64 12.98
CA VAL A 151 -18.93 -5.55 12.45
C VAL A 151 -17.77 -6.15 11.68
N VAL A 152 -17.75 -5.95 10.36
CA VAL A 152 -16.68 -6.42 9.47
C VAL A 152 -15.79 -5.24 9.12
N ILE A 153 -14.50 -5.36 9.43
CA ILE A 153 -13.51 -4.30 9.26
C ILE A 153 -12.44 -4.73 8.26
N PRO A 154 -12.52 -4.26 7.02
CA PRO A 154 -11.40 -4.37 6.09
C PRO A 154 -10.20 -3.60 6.63
N SER A 155 -9.04 -4.25 6.75
CA SER A 155 -7.88 -3.63 7.38
C SER A 155 -6.57 -4.06 6.72
N PHE A 156 -5.60 -3.14 6.69
CA PHE A 156 -4.23 -3.52 6.36
C PHE A 156 -3.64 -4.40 7.47
N ALA A 157 -2.88 -5.40 7.06
CA ALA A 157 -2.32 -6.39 8.00
C ALA A 157 -1.26 -5.79 8.94
N VAL A 158 -0.60 -4.71 8.52
CA VAL A 158 0.43 -4.00 9.27
C VAL A 158 -0.06 -2.61 9.63
N GLY A 159 0.15 -2.18 10.86
CA GLY A 159 -0.23 -0.88 11.39
C GLY A 159 -1.71 -0.82 11.79
N ARG A 160 -2.59 -0.67 10.83
CA ARG A 160 -4.02 -0.43 11.06
C ARG A 160 -4.71 -1.53 11.88
N THR A 161 -4.39 -2.79 11.64
CA THR A 161 -4.94 -3.89 12.46
C THR A 161 -4.51 -3.76 13.92
N GLN A 162 -3.25 -3.42 14.18
CA GLN A 162 -2.73 -3.28 15.54
C GLN A 162 -3.35 -2.08 16.27
N GLU A 163 -3.55 -0.95 15.59
CA GLU A 163 -4.28 0.20 16.17
C GLU A 163 -5.71 -0.14 16.53
N LEU A 164 -6.44 -0.87 15.66
CA LEU A 164 -7.79 -1.34 15.95
C LEU A 164 -7.81 -2.26 17.18
N LEU A 165 -6.85 -3.17 17.30
CA LEU A 165 -6.73 -4.03 18.49
C LEU A 165 -6.49 -3.22 19.76
N TYR A 166 -5.65 -2.18 19.67
CA TYR A 166 -5.39 -1.26 20.79
C TYR A 166 -6.68 -0.55 21.23
N PHE A 167 -7.45 0.03 20.30
CA PHE A 167 -8.71 0.69 20.60
C PHE A 167 -9.77 -0.29 21.16
N ILE A 168 -9.91 -1.48 20.56
CA ILE A 168 -10.88 -2.46 21.04
C ILE A 168 -10.51 -2.96 22.45
N ARG A 169 -9.22 -3.15 22.74
CA ARG A 169 -8.75 -3.46 24.09
C ARG A 169 -9.22 -2.41 25.09
N GLN A 170 -9.06 -1.14 24.76
CA GLN A 170 -9.49 -0.03 25.62
C GLN A 170 -11.01 0.00 25.79
N ILE A 171 -11.78 -0.15 24.72
CA ILE A 171 -13.27 -0.24 24.74
C ILE A 171 -13.73 -1.35 25.70
N LYS A 172 -13.09 -2.53 25.63
CA LYS A 172 -13.40 -3.66 26.53
C LYS A 172 -12.99 -3.38 27.98
N ALA A 173 -11.79 -2.83 28.20
CA ALA A 173 -11.30 -2.52 29.54
C ALA A 173 -12.18 -1.48 30.26
N GLU A 174 -12.72 -0.51 29.52
CA GLU A 174 -13.62 0.52 30.03
C GLU A 174 -15.11 0.08 30.07
N GLY A 175 -15.44 -1.11 29.57
CA GLY A 175 -16.79 -1.64 29.53
C GLY A 175 -17.78 -0.73 28.76
N ARG A 176 -17.34 -0.18 27.63
CA ARG A 176 -18.13 0.80 26.85
C ARG A 176 -19.32 0.19 26.13
N ILE A 177 -19.29 -1.10 25.81
CA ILE A 177 -20.34 -1.80 25.08
C ILE A 177 -21.27 -2.50 26.07
N LYS A 178 -22.47 -1.95 26.23
CA LYS A 178 -23.44 -2.42 27.25
C LYS A 178 -24.26 -3.59 26.73
N GLY A 179 -24.38 -4.63 27.57
CA GLY A 179 -25.13 -5.83 27.24
C GLY A 179 -24.40 -6.80 26.28
N HIS A 180 -23.22 -6.41 25.81
CA HIS A 180 -22.38 -7.21 24.90
C HIS A 180 -20.91 -7.20 25.33
N GLU A 181 -20.60 -7.06 26.61
CA GLU A 181 -19.25 -6.84 27.15
C GLU A 181 -18.25 -7.92 26.71
N ASN A 182 -18.72 -9.14 26.49
CA ASN A 182 -17.90 -10.31 26.13
C ASN A 182 -17.85 -10.55 24.60
N PHE A 183 -18.18 -9.56 23.77
CA PHE A 183 -18.17 -9.76 22.31
C PHE A 183 -16.84 -10.32 21.80
N PRO A 184 -16.85 -11.34 20.91
CA PRO A 184 -15.63 -11.88 20.34
C PRO A 184 -15.10 -11.00 19.22
N VAL A 185 -13.78 -10.99 19.06
CA VAL A 185 -13.03 -10.27 18.02
C VAL A 185 -12.17 -11.28 17.29
N PHE A 186 -12.31 -11.35 15.98
CA PHE A 186 -11.54 -12.24 15.13
C PHE A 186 -10.58 -11.43 14.24
N VAL A 187 -9.30 -11.75 14.29
CA VAL A 187 -8.30 -11.34 13.29
C VAL A 187 -8.15 -12.49 12.31
N ASP A 188 -8.78 -12.35 11.15
CA ASP A 188 -8.74 -13.37 10.11
C ASP A 188 -7.78 -12.97 8.98
N SER A 189 -6.49 -12.93 9.32
CA SER A 189 -5.39 -12.67 8.41
C SER A 189 -4.08 -13.24 8.98
N PRO A 190 -3.51 -14.29 8.37
CA PRO A 190 -2.23 -14.85 8.81
C PRO A 190 -1.08 -13.84 8.82
N LEU A 191 -1.10 -12.88 7.87
CA LEU A 191 -0.10 -11.81 7.84
C LEU A 191 -0.29 -10.85 9.03
N ALA A 192 -1.52 -10.45 9.33
CA ALA A 192 -1.81 -9.59 10.49
C ALA A 192 -1.39 -10.24 11.81
N SER A 193 -1.58 -11.56 11.94
CA SER A 193 -1.15 -12.34 13.11
C SER A 193 0.37 -12.29 13.30
N LYS A 194 1.11 -12.54 12.21
CA LYS A 194 2.58 -12.46 12.21
C LYS A 194 3.07 -11.04 12.51
N SER A 195 2.45 -10.04 11.89
CA SER A 195 2.78 -8.62 12.15
C SER A 195 2.54 -8.26 13.62
N THR A 196 1.42 -8.68 14.20
CA THR A 196 1.12 -8.46 15.63
C THR A 196 2.17 -9.09 16.55
N THR A 197 2.71 -10.25 16.19
CA THR A 197 3.82 -10.87 16.93
C THR A 197 5.08 -10.01 16.85
N ILE A 198 5.43 -9.49 15.67
CA ILE A 198 6.59 -8.61 15.47
C ILE A 198 6.42 -7.30 16.27
N PHE A 199 5.23 -6.71 16.30
CA PHE A 199 4.93 -5.55 17.14
C PHE A 199 5.21 -5.83 18.62
N ARG A 200 4.81 -7.01 19.10
CA ARG A 200 5.05 -7.44 20.50
C ARG A 200 6.53 -7.67 20.82
N GLU A 201 7.31 -8.10 19.86
CA GLU A 201 8.75 -8.38 20.06
C GLU A 201 9.61 -7.11 20.04
N ASN A 202 9.15 -6.05 19.35
CA ASN A 202 9.89 -4.81 19.16
C ASN A 202 9.33 -3.62 19.96
N PHE A 203 8.58 -3.87 21.03
CA PHE A 203 7.92 -2.82 21.81
C PHE A 203 8.88 -1.79 22.41
N ALA A 204 10.07 -2.21 22.83
CA ALA A 204 11.02 -1.35 23.54
C ALA A 204 11.53 -0.19 22.66
N GLU A 205 11.68 -0.42 21.36
CA GLU A 205 12.21 0.58 20.43
C GLU A 205 11.10 1.43 19.81
N CYS A 206 9.92 0.86 19.58
CA CYS A 206 8.92 1.44 18.71
C CYS A 206 7.65 1.94 19.40
N TYR A 207 7.34 1.45 20.63
CA TYR A 207 6.10 1.86 21.30
C TYR A 207 6.23 3.25 21.93
N ASP A 208 5.10 3.97 21.91
CA ASP A 208 4.91 5.22 22.63
C ASP A 208 4.92 5.01 24.18
N ASP A 209 4.98 6.08 24.92
CA ASP A 209 5.08 6.02 26.39
C ASP A 209 3.84 5.36 27.03
N GLU A 210 2.64 5.53 26.44
CA GLU A 210 1.39 4.93 26.95
C GLU A 210 1.41 3.41 26.76
N ALA A 211 1.75 2.94 25.58
CA ALA A 211 1.86 1.51 25.30
C ALA A 211 2.98 0.85 26.11
N LEU A 212 4.13 1.56 26.28
CA LEU A 212 5.23 1.10 27.15
C LEU A 212 4.79 0.97 28.60
N ALA A 213 4.04 1.94 29.14
CA ALA A 213 3.51 1.87 30.51
C ALA A 213 2.54 0.68 30.69
N LEU A 214 1.75 0.33 29.66
CA LEU A 214 0.92 -0.88 29.68
C LEU A 214 1.79 -2.14 29.78
N VAL A 215 2.83 -2.26 28.96
CA VAL A 215 3.75 -3.42 28.99
C VAL A 215 4.45 -3.52 30.34
N GLN A 216 4.95 -2.41 30.89
CA GLN A 216 5.61 -2.37 32.20
C GLN A 216 4.66 -2.77 33.34
N SER A 217 3.36 -2.51 33.20
CA SER A 217 2.33 -2.97 34.16
C SER A 217 1.95 -4.45 34.01
N GLY A 218 2.63 -5.20 33.13
CA GLY A 218 2.35 -6.61 32.84
C GLY A 218 1.14 -6.83 31.91
N ARG A 219 0.61 -5.79 31.30
CA ARG A 219 -0.52 -5.86 30.34
C ARG A 219 -0.01 -5.85 28.92
N ASN A 220 -0.66 -6.60 28.03
CA ASN A 220 -0.33 -6.58 26.62
C ASN A 220 -1.25 -5.58 25.89
N PRO A 221 -0.70 -4.56 25.19
CA PRO A 221 -1.50 -3.57 24.46
C PRO A 221 -2.38 -4.16 23.35
N LEU A 222 -1.98 -5.30 22.79
CA LEU A 222 -2.62 -5.95 21.62
C LEU A 222 -3.33 -7.25 21.98
N GLN A 223 -3.53 -7.55 23.28
CA GLN A 223 -4.16 -8.77 23.75
C GLN A 223 -5.26 -8.45 24.75
N PHE A 224 -6.42 -9.10 24.61
CA PHE A 224 -7.56 -8.94 25.53
C PHE A 224 -8.45 -10.19 25.51
N PRO A 225 -9.32 -10.41 26.50
CA PRO A 225 -10.25 -11.52 26.51
C PRO A 225 -11.22 -11.48 25.32
N GLY A 226 -11.40 -12.62 24.64
CA GLY A 226 -12.26 -12.76 23.47
C GLY A 226 -11.60 -12.36 22.15
N LEU A 227 -10.29 -12.09 22.13
CA LEU A 227 -9.52 -11.98 20.89
C LEU A 227 -9.15 -13.37 20.37
N HIS A 228 -9.52 -13.66 19.14
CA HIS A 228 -9.23 -14.88 18.41
C HIS A 228 -8.46 -14.56 17.12
N VAL A 229 -7.50 -15.41 16.82
CA VAL A 229 -6.70 -15.31 15.58
C VAL A 229 -6.96 -16.54 14.75
N SER A 230 -7.24 -16.38 13.46
CA SER A 230 -7.51 -17.49 12.54
C SER A 230 -6.33 -17.69 11.59
N GLU A 231 -5.71 -18.83 11.65
CA GLU A 231 -4.57 -19.19 10.79
C GLU A 231 -5.02 -20.07 9.62
N THR A 232 -5.91 -21.02 9.86
CA THR A 232 -6.37 -21.99 8.86
C THR A 232 -7.60 -21.50 8.08
N LYS A 233 -7.87 -22.15 6.95
CA LYS A 233 -9.06 -21.91 6.15
C LYS A 233 -10.34 -22.36 6.87
N GLU A 234 -10.26 -23.46 7.58
CA GLU A 234 -11.34 -24.05 8.34
C GLU A 234 -11.80 -23.12 9.46
N GLU A 235 -10.87 -22.53 10.21
CA GLU A 235 -11.14 -21.52 11.23
C GLU A 235 -11.81 -20.27 10.62
N SER A 236 -11.29 -19.78 9.48
CA SER A 236 -11.87 -18.66 8.76
C SER A 236 -13.32 -18.92 8.32
N MET A 237 -13.60 -20.12 7.84
CA MET A 237 -14.96 -20.53 7.44
C MET A 237 -15.91 -20.61 8.63
N ALA A 238 -15.44 -21.10 9.78
CA ALA A 238 -16.24 -21.24 10.99
C ALA A 238 -16.75 -19.89 11.53
N ILE A 239 -15.98 -18.80 11.36
CA ILE A 239 -16.39 -17.45 11.78
C ILE A 239 -17.72 -17.06 11.16
N ASN A 240 -17.93 -17.34 9.86
CA ASN A 240 -19.13 -16.96 9.14
C ASN A 240 -20.34 -17.86 9.48
N GLY A 241 -20.10 -19.05 10.02
CA GLY A 241 -21.15 -19.99 10.44
C GLY A 241 -21.70 -19.74 11.86
N ASP A 242 -20.98 -19.01 12.69
CA ASP A 242 -21.37 -18.68 14.06
C ASP A 242 -22.30 -17.46 14.09
N PRO A 243 -23.53 -17.56 14.63
CA PRO A 243 -24.51 -16.48 14.67
C PRO A 243 -24.21 -15.40 15.72
N THR A 244 -23.27 -15.61 16.64
CA THR A 244 -22.92 -14.66 17.70
C THR A 244 -22.42 -13.32 17.09
N PRO A 245 -22.98 -12.16 17.50
CA PRO A 245 -22.45 -10.86 17.09
C PRO A 245 -20.97 -10.70 17.44
N LYS A 246 -20.17 -10.27 16.45
CA LYS A 246 -18.71 -10.24 16.58
C LYS A 246 -18.08 -9.14 15.75
N VAL A 247 -16.82 -8.84 16.07
CA VAL A 247 -15.93 -8.04 15.20
C VAL A 247 -15.09 -8.99 14.35
N ILE A 248 -15.00 -8.73 13.07
CA ILE A 248 -14.15 -9.47 12.12
C ILE A 248 -13.19 -8.47 11.45
N ILE A 249 -11.92 -8.55 11.77
CA ILE A 249 -10.85 -7.75 11.15
C ILE A 249 -10.12 -8.63 10.15
N SER A 250 -10.09 -8.25 8.88
CA SER A 250 -9.49 -9.08 7.85
C SER A 250 -8.85 -8.25 6.73
N ALA A 251 -7.72 -8.70 6.19
CA ALA A 251 -7.04 -8.10 5.04
C ALA A 251 -7.63 -8.64 3.71
N ALA A 252 -7.58 -7.87 2.60
CA ALA A 252 -6.93 -6.57 2.42
C ALA A 252 -7.85 -5.41 2.76
N GLY A 253 -7.26 -4.27 3.13
CA GLY A 253 -8.00 -3.05 3.51
C GLY A 253 -8.85 -2.47 2.38
N MET A 254 -8.44 -2.64 1.12
CA MET A 254 -9.17 -2.18 -0.08
C MET A 254 -10.19 -3.21 -0.61
N CYS A 255 -10.39 -4.35 0.05
CA CYS A 255 -11.35 -5.39 -0.33
C CYS A 255 -11.14 -6.05 -1.71
N ASP A 256 -10.03 -5.82 -2.36
CA ASP A 256 -9.67 -6.34 -3.69
C ASP A 256 -9.16 -7.79 -3.63
N ALA A 257 -8.55 -8.19 -2.53
CA ALA A 257 -7.97 -9.50 -2.31
C ALA A 257 -8.19 -10.01 -0.88
N GLY A 258 -7.76 -11.23 -0.58
CA GLY A 258 -7.72 -11.79 0.76
C GLY A 258 -9.05 -12.33 1.29
N ARG A 259 -9.00 -12.73 2.56
CA ARG A 259 -10.12 -13.37 3.26
C ARG A 259 -11.31 -12.44 3.49
N ILE A 260 -11.08 -11.14 3.54
CA ILE A 260 -12.12 -10.11 3.67
C ILE A 260 -13.24 -10.28 2.64
N ARG A 261 -12.92 -10.69 1.40
CA ARG A 261 -13.91 -10.91 0.35
C ARG A 261 -14.95 -11.98 0.72
N HIS A 262 -14.53 -12.99 1.46
CA HIS A 262 -15.44 -14.03 1.95
C HIS A 262 -16.33 -13.47 3.05
N HIS A 263 -15.78 -12.73 4.02
CA HIS A 263 -16.58 -12.12 5.09
C HIS A 263 -17.59 -11.12 4.54
N LEU A 264 -17.20 -10.30 3.55
CA LEU A 264 -18.13 -9.40 2.88
C LEU A 264 -19.28 -10.16 2.20
N LYS A 265 -18.98 -11.26 1.50
CA LYS A 265 -20.01 -12.09 0.86
C LYS A 265 -21.07 -12.60 1.86
N TYR A 266 -20.69 -12.93 3.08
CA TYR A 266 -21.60 -13.45 4.11
C TYR A 266 -22.32 -12.36 4.91
N ASN A 267 -21.82 -11.13 4.93
CA ASN A 267 -22.33 -10.06 5.80
C ASN A 267 -22.97 -8.88 5.04
N LEU A 268 -22.62 -8.62 3.77
CA LEU A 268 -23.13 -7.45 3.02
C LEU A 268 -24.65 -7.45 2.77
N TRP A 269 -25.26 -8.60 2.67
CA TRP A 269 -26.71 -8.74 2.44
C TRP A 269 -27.53 -8.70 3.74
N ARG A 270 -26.88 -8.72 4.90
CA ARG A 270 -27.51 -8.73 6.22
C ARG A 270 -27.63 -7.29 6.74
N PRO A 271 -28.87 -6.75 6.88
CA PRO A 271 -29.11 -5.35 7.27
C PRO A 271 -28.69 -5.04 8.71
N GLU A 272 -28.61 -6.06 9.58
CA GLU A 272 -28.09 -5.92 10.94
C GLU A 272 -26.58 -5.76 10.99
N CYS A 273 -25.82 -6.20 9.96
CA CYS A 273 -24.38 -6.12 9.93
C CYS A 273 -23.88 -4.74 9.48
N THR A 274 -22.70 -4.38 9.91
CA THR A 274 -22.01 -3.16 9.51
C THR A 274 -20.66 -3.50 8.90
N VAL A 275 -20.35 -2.90 7.74
CA VAL A 275 -18.97 -2.87 7.21
C VAL A 275 -18.37 -1.53 7.58
N LEU A 276 -17.30 -1.57 8.37
CA LEU A 276 -16.60 -0.38 8.86
C LEU A 276 -15.29 -0.21 8.10
N PHE A 277 -15.22 0.78 7.22
CA PHE A 277 -13.98 1.18 6.57
C PHE A 277 -13.20 2.12 7.47
N VAL A 278 -11.92 1.86 7.56
CA VAL A 278 -10.97 2.62 8.37
C VAL A 278 -9.93 3.22 7.43
N GLY A 279 -10.18 4.44 6.95
CA GLY A 279 -9.36 5.12 5.90
C GLY A 279 -10.23 5.92 4.92
N GLU A 280 -9.70 6.21 3.72
CA GLU A 280 -10.37 6.99 2.66
C GLU A 280 -11.66 6.34 2.12
N PRO A 281 -12.65 7.12 1.64
CA PRO A 281 -13.99 6.62 1.28
C PRO A 281 -14.02 5.79 -0.01
N VAL A 282 -14.78 4.68 0.05
CA VAL A 282 -15.14 3.86 -1.10
C VAL A 282 -16.66 3.84 -1.28
N GLN A 283 -17.18 4.04 -2.50
CA GLN A 283 -18.63 4.02 -2.77
C GLN A 283 -19.22 2.61 -2.73
N VAL A 284 -20.13 2.34 -1.79
CA VAL A 284 -20.88 1.06 -1.67
C VAL A 284 -22.33 1.31 -1.22
N LYS A 285 -23.26 0.39 -1.53
CA LYS A 285 -24.71 0.53 -1.27
C LYS A 285 -25.20 -0.06 0.07
N ALA A 286 -24.36 -0.69 0.90
CA ALA A 286 -24.69 -1.15 2.26
C ALA A 286 -24.54 0.00 3.27
N ARG A 287 -25.05 -0.16 4.52
CA ARG A 287 -24.71 0.80 5.58
C ARG A 287 -23.20 0.73 5.82
N ILE A 288 -22.53 1.75 5.37
CA ILE A 288 -21.10 1.93 5.57
C ILE A 288 -20.93 2.93 6.69
N ALA A 289 -20.17 2.56 7.70
CA ALA A 289 -19.62 3.47 8.67
C ALA A 289 -18.16 3.72 8.30
N GLN A 290 -17.72 4.94 8.44
CA GLN A 290 -16.33 5.33 8.20
C GLN A 290 -15.77 5.96 9.46
N LEU A 291 -14.58 5.50 9.87
CA LEU A 291 -13.75 6.23 10.82
C LEU A 291 -12.80 7.11 10.01
N GLY A 292 -13.07 8.40 9.94
CA GLY A 292 -12.23 9.37 9.25
C GLY A 292 -10.97 9.71 10.06
N GLY A 293 -9.94 10.25 9.41
CA GLY A 293 -8.75 10.81 10.05
C GLY A 293 -7.68 9.81 10.52
N LEU A 294 -7.89 8.51 10.35
CA LEU A 294 -6.89 7.49 10.63
C LEU A 294 -5.93 7.32 9.42
N SER A 295 -5.20 8.37 9.04
CA SER A 295 -4.10 8.21 8.10
C SER A 295 -2.80 7.90 8.83
N GLY A 296 -1.99 7.00 8.28
CA GLY A 296 -0.64 6.76 8.76
C GLY A 296 0.33 7.89 8.44
N HIS A 297 0.09 8.63 7.36
CA HIS A 297 0.92 9.75 6.93
C HIS A 297 0.64 11.03 7.72
N ALA A 298 1.68 11.83 7.91
CA ALA A 298 1.55 13.20 8.36
C ALA A 298 0.71 14.01 7.37
N ASP A 299 -0.10 14.92 7.89
CA ASP A 299 -0.75 15.94 7.09
C ASP A 299 0.17 17.15 6.85
N LYS A 300 -0.33 18.18 6.16
CA LYS A 300 0.42 19.40 5.87
C LYS A 300 1.11 19.96 7.11
N ASP A 301 0.38 20.07 8.21
CA ASP A 301 0.91 20.68 9.45
C ASP A 301 1.99 19.80 10.08
N GLY A 302 1.82 18.48 10.03
CA GLY A 302 2.81 17.50 10.47
C GLY A 302 4.08 17.50 9.60
N LEU A 303 3.92 17.56 8.28
CA LEU A 303 5.03 17.69 7.33
C LEU A 303 5.85 18.96 7.58
N GLU A 304 5.16 20.11 7.80
CA GLU A 304 5.83 21.36 8.15
C GLU A 304 6.56 21.28 9.48
N ALA A 305 5.92 20.74 10.50
CA ALA A 305 6.51 20.61 11.84
C ALA A 305 7.77 19.74 11.78
N TRP A 306 7.73 18.64 11.05
CA TRP A 306 8.89 17.76 10.86
C TRP A 306 10.03 18.46 10.10
N LEU A 307 9.70 19.21 9.04
CA LEU A 307 10.69 19.98 8.27
C LEU A 307 11.33 21.10 9.10
N ARG A 308 10.54 21.81 9.91
CA ARG A 308 11.04 22.89 10.78
C ARG A 308 11.89 22.38 11.97
N ALA A 309 11.85 21.09 12.25
CA ALA A 309 12.65 20.48 13.31
C ALA A 309 14.12 20.21 12.92
N PHE A 310 14.52 20.44 11.67
CA PHE A 310 15.93 20.42 11.30
C PHE A 310 16.67 21.60 11.94
N ASP A 311 17.92 21.35 12.36
CA ASP A 311 18.76 22.35 13.00
C ASP A 311 18.96 23.60 12.14
N GLU A 312 19.08 23.40 10.83
CA GLU A 312 19.19 24.44 9.81
C GLU A 312 18.32 24.08 8.60
N LYS A 313 17.87 25.09 7.86
CA LYS A 313 17.13 24.87 6.61
C LYS A 313 18.00 24.07 5.62
N PRO A 314 17.49 22.97 5.04
CA PRO A 314 18.17 22.30 3.94
C PRO A 314 18.48 23.25 2.79
N LYS A 315 19.63 23.08 2.14
CA LYS A 315 20.02 23.87 0.95
C LYS A 315 19.01 23.71 -0.18
N PHE A 316 18.37 22.54 -0.28
CA PHE A 316 17.34 22.25 -1.25
C PHE A 316 16.42 21.11 -0.78
N VAL A 317 15.12 21.22 -1.09
CA VAL A 317 14.11 20.20 -0.81
C VAL A 317 13.54 19.66 -2.12
N PHE A 318 13.76 18.39 -2.39
CA PHE A 318 13.13 17.64 -3.47
C PHE A 318 11.83 17.02 -2.96
N VAL A 319 10.69 17.44 -3.52
CA VAL A 319 9.38 16.91 -3.15
C VAL A 319 9.07 15.68 -3.99
N ASN A 320 8.71 14.60 -3.32
CA ASN A 320 8.43 13.29 -3.95
C ASN A 320 7.23 12.62 -3.28
N HIS A 321 6.86 11.42 -3.71
CA HIS A 321 5.87 10.55 -3.09
C HIS A 321 4.53 11.26 -2.75
N GLY A 322 3.70 11.45 -3.77
CA GLY A 322 2.36 12.05 -3.69
C GLY A 322 1.73 12.10 -5.06
N GLU A 323 0.49 12.55 -5.14
CA GLU A 323 -0.13 12.89 -6.42
C GLU A 323 0.59 14.09 -7.04
N ASP A 324 0.77 14.13 -8.36
CA ASP A 324 1.53 15.18 -9.06
C ASP A 324 1.11 16.60 -8.62
N ALA A 325 -0.22 16.84 -8.57
CA ALA A 325 -0.74 18.16 -8.19
C ALA A 325 -0.46 18.50 -6.73
N VAL A 326 -0.43 17.51 -5.85
CA VAL A 326 -0.11 17.69 -4.41
C VAL A 326 1.37 17.96 -4.24
N ALA A 327 2.24 17.20 -4.94
CA ALA A 327 3.69 17.41 -4.89
C ALA A 327 4.07 18.81 -5.42
N GLU A 328 3.49 19.26 -6.54
CA GLU A 328 3.69 20.61 -7.06
C GLU A 328 3.18 21.70 -6.10
N HIS A 329 1.99 21.48 -5.51
CA HIS A 329 1.43 22.39 -4.50
C HIS A 329 2.36 22.51 -3.30
N TRP A 330 2.83 21.38 -2.77
CA TRP A 330 3.73 21.33 -1.62
C TRP A 330 5.08 22.00 -1.90
N ALA A 331 5.69 21.74 -3.06
CA ALA A 331 6.92 22.42 -3.46
C ALA A 331 6.75 23.94 -3.58
N ASN A 332 5.61 24.41 -4.11
CA ASN A 332 5.32 25.85 -4.19
C ASN A 332 5.08 26.45 -2.81
N HIS A 333 4.35 25.78 -1.94
CA HIS A 333 4.17 26.20 -0.56
C HIS A 333 5.52 26.33 0.19
N LEU A 334 6.43 25.38 0.01
CA LEU A 334 7.77 25.45 0.59
C LEU A 334 8.57 26.66 0.06
N LYS A 335 8.44 27.01 -1.21
CA LYS A 335 9.06 28.23 -1.78
C LYS A 335 8.50 29.50 -1.15
N GLU A 336 7.19 29.57 -0.90
CA GLU A 336 6.55 30.69 -0.19
C GLU A 336 7.05 30.83 1.24
N GLU A 337 7.36 29.70 1.91
CA GLU A 337 7.97 29.65 3.25
C GLU A 337 9.50 29.90 3.22
N GLY A 338 10.07 30.22 2.06
CA GLY A 338 11.48 30.56 1.89
C GLY A 338 12.45 29.40 1.87
N TYR A 339 12.01 28.23 1.41
CA TYR A 339 12.87 27.10 1.05
C TYR A 339 13.19 27.12 -0.44
N GLU A 340 14.36 26.65 -0.80
CA GLU A 340 14.63 26.25 -2.17
C GLU A 340 14.06 24.84 -2.37
N ALA A 341 13.04 24.69 -3.20
CA ALA A 341 12.34 23.43 -3.37
C ALA A 341 11.90 23.18 -4.81
N ASP A 342 11.74 21.92 -5.20
CA ASP A 342 11.12 21.53 -6.46
C ASP A 342 10.46 20.14 -6.36
N ALA A 343 9.48 19.87 -7.23
CA ALA A 343 8.87 18.57 -7.43
C ALA A 343 9.35 17.96 -8.75
N PRO A 344 10.47 17.23 -8.76
CA PRO A 344 11.12 16.78 -10.00
C PRO A 344 10.32 15.68 -10.69
N TYR A 345 10.26 15.75 -12.02
CA TYR A 345 9.70 14.69 -12.84
C TYR A 345 10.63 13.46 -12.92
N ASN A 346 10.06 12.31 -13.19
CA ASN A 346 10.81 11.07 -13.33
C ASN A 346 11.88 11.19 -14.44
N GLY A 347 13.12 10.85 -14.10
CA GLY A 347 14.29 10.97 -14.97
C GLY A 347 14.97 12.34 -14.93
N SER A 348 14.54 13.27 -14.08
CA SER A 348 15.26 14.52 -13.86
C SER A 348 16.64 14.27 -13.24
N ILE A 349 17.65 14.97 -13.74
CA ILE A 349 19.02 14.94 -13.20
C ILE A 349 19.33 16.30 -12.57
N TRP A 350 19.72 16.25 -11.30
CA TRP A 350 20.09 17.43 -10.53
C TRP A 350 21.54 17.35 -10.09
N ILE A 351 22.25 18.47 -10.18
CA ILE A 351 23.63 18.57 -9.76
C ILE A 351 23.69 19.51 -8.57
N ALA A 352 24.19 18.98 -7.46
CA ALA A 352 24.55 19.76 -6.28
C ALA A 352 26.07 19.97 -6.28
N ALA A 353 26.53 21.19 -6.50
CA ALA A 353 27.95 21.54 -6.51
C ALA A 353 28.14 22.93 -5.91
N GLU A 354 29.19 23.09 -5.07
CA GLU A 354 29.59 24.37 -4.48
C GLU A 354 28.45 25.14 -3.78
N GLY A 355 27.54 24.42 -3.13
CA GLY A 355 26.39 25.00 -2.42
C GLY A 355 25.25 25.48 -3.35
N ARG A 356 25.30 25.15 -4.62
CA ARG A 356 24.24 25.42 -5.60
C ARG A 356 23.61 24.10 -6.08
N VAL A 357 22.31 24.14 -6.28
CA VAL A 357 21.55 23.02 -6.86
C VAL A 357 20.95 23.48 -8.18
N ALA A 358 21.21 22.76 -9.24
CA ALA A 358 20.69 23.08 -10.57
C ALA A 358 20.17 21.82 -11.26
N CYS A 359 19.02 21.93 -11.93
CA CYS A 359 18.53 20.89 -12.80
C CYS A 359 19.39 20.84 -14.06
N ALA A 360 20.10 19.73 -14.27
CA ALA A 360 20.91 19.50 -15.47
C ALA A 360 20.06 18.94 -16.61
N GLU A 361 19.11 18.05 -16.29
CA GLU A 361 18.15 17.51 -17.25
C GLU A 361 16.75 17.49 -16.63
N VAL A 362 15.79 18.07 -17.33
CA VAL A 362 14.38 18.00 -16.95
C VAL A 362 13.84 16.63 -17.37
N GLY A 363 13.30 15.90 -16.42
CA GLY A 363 12.71 14.61 -16.67
C GLY A 363 11.42 14.66 -17.50
N ASN A 364 10.73 13.56 -17.58
CA ASN A 364 9.56 13.38 -18.43
C ASN A 364 8.36 14.16 -17.86
N THR A 365 8.10 15.38 -18.35
CA THR A 365 6.95 16.23 -17.97
C THR A 365 5.61 15.68 -18.49
N ARG A 366 5.65 14.76 -19.46
CA ARG A 366 4.46 14.02 -19.83
C ARG A 366 4.26 12.92 -18.80
N LYS A 367 3.13 12.97 -18.07
CA LYS A 367 2.60 11.72 -17.55
C LYS A 367 2.72 10.72 -18.70
N ILE A 368 3.49 9.65 -18.48
CA ILE A 368 3.13 8.41 -19.14
C ILE A 368 1.77 8.09 -18.50
N ILE A 369 0.75 8.85 -18.90
CA ILE A 369 -0.56 8.27 -18.97
C ILE A 369 -0.22 7.03 -19.79
N LYS A 370 -0.22 5.84 -19.14
CA LYS A 370 -0.69 4.66 -19.83
C LYS A 370 -2.03 5.14 -20.33
N THR A 371 -2.02 5.82 -21.47
CA THR A 371 -3.18 5.98 -22.30
C THR A 371 -3.62 4.53 -22.35
N LYS A 372 -4.70 4.24 -21.66
CA LYS A 372 -5.58 3.22 -22.20
C LYS A 372 -5.54 3.59 -23.64
N SER A 373 -4.65 2.87 -24.36
CA SER A 373 -4.27 3.17 -25.77
C SER A 373 -5.59 3.50 -26.39
N ALA A 374 -5.68 4.67 -27.04
CA ALA A 374 -6.89 5.28 -27.55
C ALA A 374 -7.79 4.14 -27.97
N GLU A 375 -8.91 3.93 -27.25
CA GLU A 375 -9.73 2.77 -27.43
C GLU A 375 -9.02 1.71 -28.28
N THR A 376 -8.12 0.92 -27.70
CA THR A 376 -8.04 -0.44 -28.14
C THR A 376 -9.47 -0.86 -27.88
N VAL A 377 -10.31 -0.66 -28.87
CA VAL A 377 -11.50 -1.47 -29.08
C VAL A 377 -11.05 -2.79 -28.53
N ARG A 378 -11.59 -3.20 -27.36
CA ARG A 378 -11.20 -4.46 -26.74
C ARG A 378 -11.37 -5.45 -27.86
N THR A 379 -10.26 -5.66 -28.61
CA THR A 379 -10.22 -6.75 -29.56
C THR A 379 -10.41 -7.91 -28.63
N SER A 380 -11.61 -8.42 -28.59
CA SER A 380 -11.88 -9.58 -27.76
C SER A 380 -10.84 -10.59 -28.21
N ALA A 381 -10.32 -11.44 -27.33
CA ALA A 381 -9.44 -12.55 -27.72
C ALA A 381 -10.06 -13.36 -28.88
N ALA A 382 -11.35 -13.27 -29.07
CA ALA A 382 -12.10 -13.76 -30.22
C ALA A 382 -11.83 -12.98 -31.52
N TYR A 383 -11.68 -11.66 -31.47
CA TYR A 383 -11.33 -10.84 -32.64
C TYR A 383 -9.87 -11.06 -33.06
N ASP A 384 -8.94 -11.09 -32.12
CA ASP A 384 -7.52 -11.36 -32.41
C ASP A 384 -7.36 -12.77 -33.00
N ARG A 385 -8.11 -13.74 -32.49
CA ARG A 385 -8.17 -15.08 -33.04
C ARG A 385 -8.77 -15.09 -34.47
N LEU A 386 -9.81 -14.29 -34.72
CA LEU A 386 -10.40 -14.15 -36.04
C LEU A 386 -9.41 -13.48 -37.01
N ALA A 387 -8.72 -12.42 -36.60
CA ALA A 387 -7.69 -11.74 -37.38
C ALA A 387 -6.53 -12.69 -37.74
N ASN A 388 -6.06 -13.47 -36.79
CA ASN A 388 -5.03 -14.48 -37.01
C ASN A 388 -5.49 -15.60 -37.98
N MET A 389 -6.76 -15.99 -37.89
CA MET A 389 -7.33 -16.93 -38.88
C MET A 389 -7.45 -16.31 -40.27
N GLY A 390 -7.71 -15.00 -40.38
CA GLY A 390 -7.65 -14.27 -41.64
C GLY A 390 -6.27 -14.27 -42.27
N GLN A 391 -5.23 -14.03 -41.48
CA GLN A 391 -3.83 -14.11 -41.93
C GLN A 391 -3.44 -15.51 -42.41
N ARG A 392 -3.80 -16.53 -41.64
CA ARG A 392 -3.59 -17.93 -42.03
C ARG A 392 -4.35 -18.28 -43.31
N LEU A 393 -5.57 -17.75 -43.54
CA LEU A 393 -6.30 -17.95 -44.77
C LEU A 393 -5.56 -17.36 -45.99
N LEU A 394 -4.96 -16.16 -45.83
CA LEU A 394 -4.12 -15.54 -46.87
C LEU A 394 -2.89 -16.41 -47.22
N GLU A 395 -2.27 -17.03 -46.25
CA GLU A 395 -1.17 -17.97 -46.47
C GLU A 395 -1.63 -19.21 -47.25
N VAL A 396 -2.77 -19.78 -46.85
CA VAL A 396 -3.37 -20.91 -47.58
C VAL A 396 -3.73 -20.55 -49.03
N ILE A 397 -4.23 -19.36 -49.30
CA ILE A 397 -4.49 -18.85 -50.64
C ILE A 397 -3.18 -18.79 -51.45
N ARG A 398 -2.10 -18.26 -50.86
CA ARG A 398 -0.79 -18.18 -51.52
C ARG A 398 -0.20 -19.56 -51.83
N HIS A 399 -0.29 -20.51 -50.91
CA HIS A 399 0.19 -21.88 -51.11
C HIS A 399 -0.60 -22.63 -52.23
N ASN A 400 -1.84 -22.22 -52.51
CA ASN A 400 -2.63 -22.79 -53.56
C ASN A 400 -2.48 -22.05 -54.93
N GLN A 401 -1.53 -21.13 -55.03
CA GLN A 401 -1.21 -20.44 -56.30
C GLN A 401 -0.69 -21.45 -57.31
N GLY A 402 -1.40 -21.64 -58.41
CA GLY A 402 -1.10 -22.64 -59.46
C GLY A 402 -1.89 -23.95 -59.32
N GLY A 403 -2.79 -24.05 -58.36
CA GLY A 403 -3.75 -25.18 -58.24
C GLY A 403 -4.75 -25.26 -59.41
N ALA A 404 -5.47 -26.38 -59.50
CA ALA A 404 -6.47 -26.57 -60.54
C ALA A 404 -7.60 -25.53 -60.48
N ASN A 405 -7.93 -24.90 -61.59
CA ASN A 405 -8.93 -23.83 -61.66
C ASN A 405 -10.28 -24.19 -61.02
N LYS A 406 -10.72 -25.43 -61.10
CA LYS A 406 -11.96 -25.92 -60.48
C LYS A 406 -11.91 -25.90 -58.97
N ASP A 407 -10.78 -26.25 -58.39
CA ASP A 407 -10.58 -26.28 -56.94
C ASP A 407 -10.41 -24.87 -56.38
N LEU A 408 -9.71 -23.99 -57.11
CA LEU A 408 -9.56 -22.58 -56.77
C LEU A 408 -10.91 -21.85 -56.81
N ALA A 409 -11.75 -22.12 -57.85
CA ALA A 409 -13.10 -21.56 -57.96
C ALA A 409 -14.00 -22.00 -56.79
N LYS A 410 -13.91 -23.28 -56.39
CA LYS A 410 -14.69 -23.80 -55.26
C LYS A 410 -14.22 -23.15 -53.95
N PHE A 411 -12.92 -23.01 -53.75
CA PHE A 411 -12.34 -22.36 -52.55
C PHE A 411 -12.74 -20.88 -52.50
N ALA A 412 -12.66 -20.14 -53.59
CA ALA A 412 -13.09 -18.75 -53.68
C ALA A 412 -14.59 -18.59 -53.32
N SER A 413 -15.44 -19.49 -53.82
CA SER A 413 -16.88 -19.47 -53.49
C SER A 413 -17.18 -19.73 -52.02
N GLN A 414 -16.36 -20.57 -51.35
CA GLN A 414 -16.48 -20.79 -49.89
C GLN A 414 -16.08 -19.56 -49.06
N ILE A 415 -15.03 -18.86 -49.48
CA ILE A 415 -14.62 -17.60 -48.86
C ILE A 415 -15.67 -16.52 -49.06
N ALA A 416 -16.19 -16.35 -50.27
CA ALA A 416 -17.23 -15.40 -50.57
C ALA A 416 -18.49 -15.63 -49.73
N ALA A 417 -18.96 -16.86 -49.63
CA ALA A 417 -20.10 -17.22 -48.80
C ALA A 417 -19.88 -16.97 -47.31
N LEU A 418 -18.61 -17.09 -46.83
CA LEU A 418 -18.26 -16.75 -45.47
C LEU A 418 -18.28 -15.23 -45.25
N CYS A 419 -17.72 -14.46 -46.18
CA CYS A 419 -17.76 -12.98 -46.13
C CYS A 419 -19.19 -12.47 -46.13
N ASP A 420 -20.03 -12.92 -47.08
CA ASP A 420 -21.44 -12.50 -47.18
C ASP A 420 -22.25 -12.81 -45.92
N LYS A 421 -21.91 -13.88 -45.22
CA LYS A 421 -22.59 -14.26 -43.98
C LYS A 421 -22.23 -13.34 -42.80
N TRP A 422 -21.04 -12.76 -42.78
CA TRP A 422 -20.52 -12.01 -41.63
C TRP A 422 -20.28 -10.52 -41.89
N ASP A 423 -20.42 -10.06 -43.16
CA ASP A 423 -20.41 -8.65 -43.53
C ASP A 423 -21.78 -8.04 -43.12
N ARG A 424 -21.78 -7.30 -41.99
CA ARG A 424 -22.99 -6.70 -41.40
C ARG A 424 -22.90 -5.19 -41.41
#